data_fd6f2b6ef5d7ae5b5dd772121df1b010
#
_entry.id   fd6f2b6ef5d7ae5b5dd772121df1b010
#
_cell.length_a   1.000
_cell.length_b   1.000
_cell.length_c   1.000
_cell.angle_alpha   90.00
_cell.angle_beta   90.00
_cell.angle_gamma   90.00
#
_symmetry.space_group_name_H-M   'P 1'
#
loop_
_entity.id
_entity.type
_entity.pdbx_description
1 polymer ?
#
loop_
_entity_poly.entity_id
_entity_poly.type
_entity_poly.pdbx_seq_one_letter_code
_entity_poly.pdbx_strand_id
1 'polypeptide(L)'
;FCLSRGLGDVYKRQGVPLGILATGTACVYSRNLGLPRGLAGAALAMTGVPRSMDLGWASLDGGSPEPFLVATGMGRDAETLLGVRNNLKKRLGWVAYVRAGLGTMGRHRLPLRINGQPIEAWTVLAGNVGRVPTASLFPGARPDDGRLHVMHLGVDGWRDWWPVLLTGMTHSRRDIGKLLRWETAHVLIGSDIPRAVHLDGDLRTAARSLEVWIDPGALLIRCRGSIN
;
A
#
# COMPACT_ATOMS: atom_id res chain seq x y z
N PHE A 1 -8.17 9.51 1.16
CA PHE A 1 -7.66 9.76 -0.21
C PHE A 1 -7.17 11.20 -0.49
N CYS A 2 -7.14 12.08 0.47
CA CYS A 2 -6.72 13.46 0.22
C CYS A 2 -5.24 13.75 0.44
N LEU A 3 -4.46 12.82 0.97
CA LEU A 3 -3.06 13.09 1.36
C LEU A 3 -2.04 12.90 0.24
N SER A 4 -2.25 11.98 -0.70
CA SER A 4 -1.21 11.65 -1.69
C SER A 4 -0.93 12.76 -2.72
N ARG A 5 -1.91 13.60 -3.07
CA ARG A 5 -1.71 14.68 -4.05
C ARG A 5 -0.95 15.90 -3.53
N GLY A 6 -0.88 16.09 -2.22
CA GLY A 6 -0.17 17.22 -1.60
C GLY A 6 1.16 16.86 -0.92
N LEU A 7 1.47 15.55 -0.80
CA LEU A 7 2.64 15.09 -0.05
C LEU A 7 3.97 15.54 -0.65
N GLY A 8 4.08 15.63 -1.98
CA GLY A 8 5.29 16.12 -2.63
C GLY A 8 5.64 17.55 -2.25
N ASP A 9 4.63 18.42 -2.04
CA ASP A 9 4.84 19.81 -1.61
C ASP A 9 5.08 19.91 -0.11
N VAL A 10 4.50 18.99 0.66
CA VAL A 10 4.68 18.91 2.11
C VAL A 10 6.06 18.36 2.46
N TYR A 11 6.58 17.42 1.70
CA TYR A 11 7.95 16.90 1.87
C TYR A 11 9.01 18.02 1.74
N LYS A 12 8.76 18.98 0.84
CA LYS A 12 9.65 20.16 0.69
C LYS A 12 9.66 21.09 1.91
N ARG A 13 8.69 20.97 2.83
CA ARG A 13 8.59 21.73 4.08
C ARG A 13 8.97 20.87 5.28
N GLN A 14 10.13 20.26 5.23
CA GLN A 14 10.69 19.44 6.32
C GLN A 14 10.62 20.19 7.65
N GLY A 15 10.16 19.51 8.69
CA GLY A 15 10.03 20.07 10.03
C GLY A 15 8.63 20.58 10.43
N VAL A 16 7.65 20.60 9.52
CA VAL A 16 6.26 20.96 9.87
C VAL A 16 5.44 19.72 10.19
N PRO A 17 4.94 19.58 11.44
CA PRO A 17 4.11 18.44 11.80
C PRO A 17 2.76 18.44 11.09
N LEU A 18 2.37 17.31 10.49
CA LEU A 18 1.13 17.11 9.79
C LEU A 18 0.07 16.51 10.70
N GLY A 19 -1.12 17.10 10.69
CA GLY A 19 -2.33 16.52 11.29
C GLY A 19 -3.12 15.71 10.27
N ILE A 20 -3.48 14.47 10.58
CA ILE A 20 -4.28 13.60 9.71
C ILE A 20 -5.73 13.61 10.14
N LEU A 21 -6.63 14.00 9.21
CA LEU A 21 -8.08 13.89 9.38
C LEU A 21 -8.62 12.65 8.68
N ALA A 22 -9.09 11.68 9.46
CA ALA A 22 -9.60 10.40 8.96
C ALA A 22 -11.06 10.53 8.48
N THR A 23 -11.28 11.17 7.34
CA THR A 23 -12.63 11.44 6.76
C THR A 23 -13.06 10.39 5.73
N GLY A 24 -12.13 9.66 5.13
CA GLY A 24 -12.40 8.63 4.13
C GLY A 24 -12.94 7.33 4.73
N THR A 25 -13.58 6.50 3.90
CA THR A 25 -14.17 5.21 4.33
C THR A 25 -13.11 4.22 4.82
N ALA A 26 -12.02 4.04 4.10
CA ALA A 26 -10.96 3.10 4.45
C ALA A 26 -9.98 3.66 5.49
N CYS A 27 -9.49 4.88 5.29
CA CYS A 27 -8.53 5.57 6.15
C CYS A 27 -7.39 4.64 6.62
N VAL A 28 -6.79 3.92 5.67
CA VAL A 28 -5.85 2.81 5.96
C VAL A 28 -4.67 3.29 6.80
N TYR A 29 -4.04 4.38 6.40
CA TYR A 29 -2.88 4.93 7.08
C TYR A 29 -3.21 5.36 8.52
N SER A 30 -4.28 6.15 8.71
CA SER A 30 -4.69 6.61 10.05
C SER A 30 -5.07 5.45 10.98
N ARG A 31 -5.64 4.36 10.45
CA ARG A 31 -5.93 3.15 11.24
C ARG A 31 -4.65 2.44 11.71
N ASN A 32 -3.63 2.37 10.86
CA ASN A 32 -2.33 1.79 11.23
C ASN A 32 -1.62 2.63 12.30
N LEU A 33 -1.83 3.95 12.31
CA LEU A 33 -1.34 4.85 13.35
C LEU A 33 -2.22 4.91 14.61
N GLY A 34 -3.37 4.20 14.63
CA GLY A 34 -4.30 4.25 15.76
C GLY A 34 -4.96 5.62 15.97
N LEU A 35 -5.08 6.43 14.91
CA LEU A 35 -5.67 7.77 15.00
C LEU A 35 -7.20 7.70 15.09
N PRO A 36 -7.84 8.43 16.00
CA PRO A 36 -9.28 8.46 16.12
C PRO A 36 -9.94 9.22 14.96
N ARG A 37 -11.24 9.00 14.79
CA ARG A 37 -12.07 9.71 13.81
C ARG A 37 -12.87 10.84 14.49
N GLY A 38 -13.51 11.69 13.69
CA GLY A 38 -14.38 12.76 14.13
C GLY A 38 -13.65 13.83 14.93
N LEU A 39 -14.32 14.42 15.91
CA LEU A 39 -13.78 15.54 16.72
C LEU A 39 -12.49 15.18 17.47
N ALA A 40 -12.41 13.98 18.02
CA ALA A 40 -11.19 13.52 18.69
C ALA A 40 -10.00 13.43 17.72
N GLY A 41 -10.25 13.02 16.47
CA GLY A 41 -9.24 13.03 15.42
C GLY A 41 -8.82 14.43 15.02
N ALA A 42 -9.77 15.36 14.91
CA ALA A 42 -9.50 16.76 14.59
C ALA A 42 -8.67 17.43 15.71
N ALA A 43 -9.03 17.22 16.96
CA ALA A 43 -8.26 17.72 18.10
C ALA A 43 -6.82 17.18 18.08
N LEU A 44 -6.67 15.86 17.88
CA LEU A 44 -5.35 15.23 17.79
C LEU A 44 -4.51 15.75 16.62
N ALA A 45 -5.13 16.00 15.47
CA ALA A 45 -4.46 16.58 14.32
C ALA A 45 -3.89 17.98 14.59
N MET A 46 -4.48 18.72 15.53
CA MET A 46 -4.02 20.06 15.92
C MET A 46 -3.02 20.02 17.08
N THR A 47 -3.27 19.18 18.10
CA THR A 47 -2.55 19.22 19.37
C THR A 47 -1.68 18.00 19.67
N GLY A 48 -1.70 16.99 18.79
CA GLY A 48 -0.94 15.75 18.96
C GLY A 48 0.57 15.97 18.96
N VAL A 49 1.29 15.02 19.57
CA VAL A 49 2.76 15.02 19.59
C VAL A 49 3.30 14.60 18.24
N PRO A 50 4.23 15.38 17.63
CA PRO A 50 4.87 14.97 16.39
C PRO A 50 5.69 13.69 16.58
N ARG A 51 5.48 12.72 15.69
CA ARG A 51 6.29 11.50 15.58
C ARG A 51 6.81 11.35 14.17
N SER A 52 8.07 10.92 14.07
CA SER A 52 8.71 10.63 12.80
C SER A 52 8.09 9.39 12.17
N MET A 53 7.74 9.48 10.88
CA MET A 53 7.16 8.43 10.08
C MET A 53 7.86 8.34 8.73
N ASP A 54 7.88 7.15 8.18
CA ASP A 54 8.52 6.88 6.90
C ASP A 54 7.63 7.30 5.73
N LEU A 55 8.25 7.67 4.62
CA LEU A 55 7.59 7.99 3.37
C LEU A 55 8.05 7.03 2.27
N GLY A 56 7.11 6.34 1.64
CA GLY A 56 7.39 5.56 0.45
C GLY A 56 7.43 6.44 -0.80
N TRP A 57 8.33 6.13 -1.71
CA TRP A 57 8.45 6.74 -3.03
C TRP A 57 8.34 5.71 -4.13
N ALA A 58 7.73 6.08 -5.23
CA ALA A 58 7.59 5.25 -6.41
C ALA A 58 7.88 6.05 -7.69
N SER A 59 8.68 5.49 -8.60
CA SER A 59 8.93 6.03 -9.93
C SER A 59 8.50 5.02 -10.99
N LEU A 60 7.72 5.47 -11.96
CA LEU A 60 7.22 4.68 -13.08
C LEU A 60 8.04 5.00 -14.32
N ASP A 61 8.64 3.98 -14.95
CA ASP A 61 9.46 4.09 -16.18
C ASP A 61 10.56 5.18 -16.09
N GLY A 62 11.14 5.37 -14.88
CA GLY A 62 12.15 6.39 -14.63
C GLY A 62 11.62 7.82 -14.62
N GLY A 63 10.30 8.00 -14.53
CA GLY A 63 9.66 9.31 -14.41
C GLY A 63 9.84 9.96 -13.04
N SER A 64 9.21 11.11 -12.85
CA SER A 64 9.26 11.83 -11.56
C SER A 64 8.73 10.97 -10.43
N PRO A 65 9.43 10.88 -9.28
CA PRO A 65 8.97 10.14 -8.12
C PRO A 65 7.65 10.70 -7.57
N GLU A 66 6.75 9.78 -7.22
CA GLU A 66 5.50 10.08 -6.53
C GLU A 66 5.51 9.45 -5.14
N PRO A 67 5.08 10.19 -4.08
CA PRO A 67 5.04 9.66 -2.72
C PRO A 67 3.81 8.77 -2.50
N PHE A 68 3.96 7.77 -1.61
CA PHE A 68 2.86 6.97 -1.08
C PHE A 68 3.01 6.71 0.43
N LEU A 69 1.90 6.46 1.11
CA LEU A 69 1.86 6.21 2.56
C LEU A 69 1.55 4.76 2.91
N VAL A 70 0.79 4.08 2.08
CA VAL A 70 0.24 2.74 2.38
C VAL A 70 0.97 1.67 1.59
N ALA A 71 0.77 1.66 0.27
CA ALA A 71 1.36 0.66 -0.60
C ALA A 71 1.27 1.05 -2.07
N THR A 72 2.19 0.53 -2.85
CA THR A 72 2.20 0.54 -4.31
C THR A 72 2.39 -0.87 -4.84
N GLY A 73 1.99 -1.12 -6.09
CA GLY A 73 2.19 -2.43 -6.69
C GLY A 73 1.97 -2.47 -8.18
N MET A 74 2.48 -3.53 -8.77
CA MET A 74 2.35 -3.84 -10.19
C MET A 74 1.76 -5.25 -10.34
N GLY A 75 0.65 -5.35 -11.10
CA GLY A 75 0.03 -6.64 -11.38
C GLY A 75 -1.49 -6.63 -11.41
N ARG A 76 -2.09 -7.79 -11.11
CA ARG A 76 -3.54 -8.01 -11.18
C ARG A 76 -4.33 -7.26 -10.12
N ASP A 77 -3.73 -6.92 -8.99
CA ASP A 77 -4.33 -6.07 -7.96
C ASP A 77 -4.66 -4.68 -8.50
N ALA A 78 -3.74 -4.08 -9.26
CA ALA A 78 -3.99 -2.81 -9.95
C ALA A 78 -5.07 -2.95 -11.05
N GLU A 79 -5.08 -4.08 -11.79
CA GLU A 79 -6.16 -4.36 -12.76
C GLU A 79 -7.53 -4.49 -12.07
N THR A 80 -7.59 -4.99 -10.83
CA THR A 80 -8.81 -5.04 -10.02
C THR A 80 -9.41 -3.66 -9.81
N LEU A 81 -8.57 -2.65 -9.63
CA LEU A 81 -9.00 -1.27 -9.48
C LEU A 81 -9.61 -0.68 -10.76
N LEU A 82 -9.20 -1.15 -11.95
CA LEU A 82 -9.81 -0.77 -13.23
C LEU A 82 -11.27 -1.22 -13.33
N GLY A 83 -11.61 -2.38 -12.77
CA GLY A 83 -12.97 -2.92 -12.78
C GLY A 83 -13.96 -2.18 -11.88
N VAL A 84 -13.48 -1.34 -10.96
CA VAL A 84 -14.33 -0.57 -10.03
C VAL A 84 -14.71 0.76 -10.66
N ARG A 85 -15.87 0.83 -11.34
CA ARG A 85 -16.39 2.09 -11.89
C ARG A 85 -16.58 3.14 -10.79
N ASN A 86 -16.21 4.39 -11.06
CA ASN A 86 -16.22 5.52 -10.11
C ASN A 86 -17.55 5.72 -9.35
N ASN A 87 -18.69 5.37 -9.98
CA ASN A 87 -20.00 5.49 -9.36
C ASN A 87 -20.30 4.38 -8.31
N LEU A 88 -19.68 3.21 -8.44
CA LEU A 88 -19.81 2.11 -7.48
C LEU A 88 -18.94 2.36 -6.24
N LYS A 89 -17.78 2.99 -6.43
CA LYS A 89 -16.86 3.40 -5.35
C LYS A 89 -17.53 4.28 -4.29
N LYS A 90 -18.42 5.20 -4.74
CA LYS A 90 -19.13 6.13 -3.85
C LYS A 90 -20.25 5.48 -3.04
N ARG A 91 -20.89 4.43 -3.55
CA ARG A 91 -22.05 3.77 -2.91
C ARG A 91 -21.71 2.52 -2.10
N LEU A 92 -20.78 1.71 -2.53
CA LEU A 92 -20.46 0.40 -1.93
C LEU A 92 -19.11 0.36 -1.19
N GLY A 93 -18.31 1.44 -1.23
CA GLY A 93 -17.04 1.51 -0.51
C GLY A 93 -16.12 0.31 -0.79
N TRP A 94 -15.61 -0.32 0.30
CA TRP A 94 -14.70 -1.46 0.20
C TRP A 94 -15.33 -2.74 -0.39
N VAL A 95 -16.64 -2.91 -0.33
CA VAL A 95 -17.35 -4.08 -0.90
C VAL A 95 -17.17 -4.13 -2.43
N ALA A 96 -17.06 -2.98 -3.09
CA ALA A 96 -16.75 -2.91 -4.52
C ALA A 96 -15.36 -3.47 -4.84
N TYR A 97 -14.38 -3.26 -3.95
CA TYR A 97 -13.02 -3.81 -4.08
C TYR A 97 -13.00 -5.33 -3.89
N VAL A 98 -13.73 -5.85 -2.90
CA VAL A 98 -13.83 -7.29 -2.68
C VAL A 98 -14.48 -7.96 -3.89
N ARG A 99 -15.57 -7.41 -4.42
CA ARG A 99 -16.25 -7.95 -5.62
C ARG A 99 -15.36 -7.91 -6.86
N ALA A 100 -14.64 -6.80 -7.10
CA ALA A 100 -13.69 -6.69 -8.21
C ALA A 100 -12.51 -7.65 -8.03
N GLY A 101 -12.00 -7.79 -6.80
CA GLY A 101 -10.97 -8.77 -6.45
C GLY A 101 -11.38 -10.21 -6.76
N LEU A 102 -12.60 -10.58 -6.41
CA LEU A 102 -13.15 -11.90 -6.76
C LEU A 102 -13.12 -12.16 -8.27
N GLY A 103 -13.40 -11.16 -9.10
CA GLY A 103 -13.37 -11.28 -10.56
C GLY A 103 -11.96 -11.48 -11.15
N THR A 104 -10.91 -11.11 -10.43
CA THR A 104 -9.52 -11.26 -10.88
C THR A 104 -8.78 -12.44 -10.26
N MET A 105 -9.33 -13.04 -9.19
CA MET A 105 -8.72 -14.19 -8.50
C MET A 105 -8.53 -15.43 -9.38
N GLY A 106 -9.37 -15.61 -10.40
CA GLY A 106 -9.23 -16.71 -11.36
C GLY A 106 -8.21 -16.49 -12.47
N ARG A 107 -7.57 -15.31 -12.53
CA ARG A 107 -6.62 -14.97 -13.59
C ARG A 107 -5.24 -15.56 -13.31
N HIS A 108 -4.56 -15.98 -14.38
CA HIS A 108 -3.21 -16.52 -14.33
C HIS A 108 -2.17 -15.47 -13.93
N ARG A 109 -1.04 -15.96 -13.43
CA ARG A 109 0.15 -15.17 -13.12
C ARG A 109 0.65 -14.39 -14.33
N LEU A 110 1.45 -13.38 -14.06
CA LEU A 110 2.09 -12.52 -15.04
C LEU A 110 3.60 -12.75 -14.98
N PRO A 111 4.29 -12.76 -16.12
CA PRO A 111 5.74 -12.68 -16.14
C PRO A 111 6.16 -11.27 -15.70
N LEU A 112 6.86 -11.22 -14.58
CA LEU A 112 7.43 -10.00 -14.00
C LEU A 112 8.92 -10.23 -13.69
N ARG A 113 9.60 -9.18 -13.25
CA ARG A 113 10.97 -9.25 -12.71
C ARG A 113 11.03 -8.51 -11.39
N ILE A 114 11.83 -9.03 -10.46
CA ILE A 114 12.19 -8.34 -9.22
C ILE A 114 13.71 -8.19 -9.22
N ASN A 115 14.18 -6.94 -9.20
CA ASN A 115 15.61 -6.60 -9.28
C ASN A 115 16.32 -7.33 -10.45
N GLY A 116 15.65 -7.40 -11.61
CA GLY A 116 16.13 -8.07 -12.82
C GLY A 116 15.89 -9.58 -12.86
N GLN A 117 15.57 -10.24 -11.75
CA GLN A 117 15.31 -11.69 -11.73
C GLN A 117 13.89 -12.01 -12.21
N PRO A 118 13.71 -12.94 -13.16
CA PRO A 118 12.40 -13.30 -13.68
C PRO A 118 11.58 -14.05 -12.61
N ILE A 119 10.32 -13.71 -12.52
CA ILE A 119 9.33 -14.35 -11.61
C ILE A 119 7.98 -14.49 -12.31
N GLU A 120 7.17 -15.40 -11.80
CA GLU A 120 5.76 -15.53 -12.15
C GLU A 120 4.91 -15.07 -10.95
N ALA A 121 4.21 -13.94 -11.08
CA ALA A 121 3.43 -13.36 -10.00
C ALA A 121 2.02 -12.96 -10.44
N TRP A 122 1.03 -13.12 -9.56
CA TRP A 122 -0.26 -12.48 -9.71
C TRP A 122 -0.13 -10.97 -9.47
N THR A 123 0.64 -10.60 -8.46
CA THR A 123 1.05 -9.22 -8.18
C THR A 123 2.31 -9.18 -7.33
N VAL A 124 3.04 -8.07 -7.42
CA VAL A 124 4.09 -7.66 -6.49
C VAL A 124 3.66 -6.35 -5.83
N LEU A 125 3.60 -6.34 -4.50
CA LEU A 125 3.26 -5.18 -3.70
C LEU A 125 4.45 -4.74 -2.87
N ALA A 126 4.62 -3.44 -2.73
CA ALA A 126 5.55 -2.83 -1.80
C ALA A 126 4.79 -1.89 -0.87
N GLY A 127 4.95 -2.01 0.44
CA GLY A 127 4.15 -1.29 1.41
C GLY A 127 4.92 -0.76 2.61
N ASN A 128 4.34 0.25 3.24
CA ASN A 128 4.86 0.94 4.42
C ASN A 128 3.98 0.69 5.66
N VAL A 129 2.84 -0.01 5.51
CA VAL A 129 1.92 -0.32 6.63
C VAL A 129 1.43 -1.75 6.57
N GLY A 130 1.17 -2.34 7.75
CA GLY A 130 0.88 -3.77 7.88
C GLY A 130 -0.53 -4.17 7.50
N ARG A 131 -1.53 -3.31 7.73
CA ARG A 131 -2.94 -3.69 7.71
C ARG A 131 -3.75 -2.89 6.72
N VAL A 132 -4.59 -3.58 5.96
CA VAL A 132 -5.73 -3.01 5.22
C VAL A 132 -7.04 -3.40 5.92
N PRO A 133 -8.19 -2.80 5.59
CA PRO A 133 -9.43 -3.02 6.35
C PRO A 133 -9.86 -4.46 6.57
N THR A 134 -9.48 -5.36 5.66
CA THR A 134 -9.94 -6.76 5.65
C THR A 134 -8.85 -7.79 5.91
N ALA A 135 -7.58 -7.38 5.87
CA ALA A 135 -6.45 -8.32 5.97
C ALA A 135 -5.17 -7.63 6.46
N SER A 136 -4.22 -8.45 6.89
CA SER A 136 -2.84 -8.04 7.10
C SER A 136 -2.01 -8.43 5.87
N LEU A 137 -1.58 -7.44 5.11
CA LEU A 137 -0.72 -7.67 3.94
C LEU A 137 0.73 -7.91 4.37
N PHE A 138 1.22 -7.06 5.26
CA PHE A 138 2.58 -7.11 5.77
C PHE A 138 2.57 -7.22 7.31
N PRO A 139 2.37 -8.44 7.88
CA PRO A 139 2.25 -8.61 9.31
C PRO A 139 3.52 -8.14 10.04
N GLY A 140 3.35 -7.14 10.91
CA GLY A 140 4.44 -6.55 11.66
C GLY A 140 5.04 -5.29 11.07
N ALA A 141 4.70 -4.92 9.82
CA ALA A 141 5.11 -3.65 9.25
C ALA A 141 4.56 -2.46 10.04
N ARG A 142 5.41 -1.47 10.24
CA ARG A 142 5.09 -0.23 10.93
C ARG A 142 5.54 0.96 10.08
N PRO A 143 4.77 2.05 10.07
CA PRO A 143 5.13 3.25 9.30
C PRO A 143 6.30 4.05 9.88
N ASP A 144 6.99 3.52 10.87
CA ASP A 144 8.15 4.11 11.57
C ASP A 144 9.28 3.09 11.77
N ASP A 145 9.35 2.02 10.96
CA ASP A 145 10.38 0.97 11.10
C ASP A 145 11.57 1.14 10.13
N GLY A 146 11.50 2.13 9.25
CA GLY A 146 12.56 2.45 8.28
C GLY A 146 12.68 1.43 7.15
N ARG A 147 11.66 0.59 6.91
CA ARG A 147 11.71 -0.54 5.98
C ARG A 147 10.56 -0.51 4.97
N LEU A 148 10.88 -0.91 3.76
CA LEU A 148 9.91 -1.23 2.74
C LEU A 148 9.58 -2.72 2.84
N HIS A 149 8.31 -3.04 3.04
CA HIS A 149 7.83 -4.41 3.08
C HIS A 149 7.34 -4.83 1.70
N VAL A 150 7.93 -5.89 1.15
CA VAL A 150 7.58 -6.39 -0.19
C VAL A 150 6.86 -7.72 -0.08
N MET A 151 5.85 -7.90 -0.92
CA MET A 151 5.08 -9.14 -1.02
C MET A 151 5.01 -9.59 -2.47
N HIS A 152 5.46 -10.81 -2.72
CA HIS A 152 5.24 -11.54 -3.96
C HIS A 152 4.06 -12.50 -3.77
N LEU A 153 3.05 -12.37 -4.61
CA LEU A 153 1.88 -13.24 -4.61
C LEU A 153 1.86 -14.05 -5.91
N GLY A 154 2.21 -15.32 -5.81
CA GLY A 154 2.32 -16.27 -6.92
C GLY A 154 1.13 -17.22 -7.05
N VAL A 155 -0.10 -16.74 -6.82
CA VAL A 155 -1.33 -17.54 -6.98
C VAL A 155 -1.69 -17.72 -8.45
N ASP A 156 -2.23 -18.90 -8.78
CA ASP A 156 -2.66 -19.26 -10.11
C ASP A 156 -4.02 -19.97 -10.05
N GLY A 157 -5.09 -19.19 -10.11
CA GLY A 157 -6.46 -19.69 -10.00
C GLY A 157 -7.01 -19.75 -8.57
N TRP A 158 -8.31 -20.05 -8.45
CA TRP A 158 -9.09 -19.94 -7.22
C TRP A 158 -8.59 -20.79 -6.04
N ARG A 159 -8.06 -21.98 -6.32
CA ARG A 159 -7.59 -22.90 -5.27
C ARG A 159 -6.43 -22.34 -4.46
N ASP A 160 -5.58 -21.55 -5.10
CA ASP A 160 -4.39 -20.98 -4.49
C ASP A 160 -4.70 -19.83 -3.53
N TRP A 161 -5.89 -19.22 -3.68
CA TRP A 161 -6.30 -18.12 -2.82
C TRP A 161 -6.69 -18.55 -1.42
N TRP A 162 -7.16 -19.79 -1.24
CA TRP A 162 -7.64 -20.24 0.06
C TRP A 162 -6.59 -20.11 1.18
N PRO A 163 -5.37 -20.68 1.04
CA PRO A 163 -4.34 -20.50 2.06
C PRO A 163 -3.88 -19.04 2.21
N VAL A 164 -3.89 -18.24 1.15
CA VAL A 164 -3.56 -16.80 1.20
C VAL A 164 -4.57 -16.04 2.05
N LEU A 165 -5.87 -16.27 1.83
CA LEU A 165 -6.94 -15.64 2.60
C LEU A 165 -6.84 -16.02 4.09
N LEU A 166 -6.63 -17.29 4.40
CA LEU A 166 -6.43 -17.75 5.78
C LEU A 166 -5.23 -17.05 6.44
N THR A 167 -4.11 -16.94 5.73
CA THR A 167 -2.91 -16.26 6.23
C THR A 167 -3.15 -14.78 6.49
N GLY A 168 -3.88 -14.11 5.59
CA GLY A 168 -4.24 -12.69 5.74
C GLY A 168 -5.20 -12.45 6.92
N MET A 169 -6.16 -13.34 7.15
CA MET A 169 -7.12 -13.24 8.24
C MET A 169 -6.50 -13.56 9.61
N THR A 170 -5.60 -14.53 9.67
CA THR A 170 -4.94 -14.95 10.92
C THR A 170 -3.75 -14.07 11.29
N HIS A 171 -3.43 -13.04 10.51
CA HIS A 171 -2.26 -12.16 10.70
C HIS A 171 -0.94 -12.95 10.77
N SER A 172 -0.89 -14.12 10.16
CA SER A 172 0.28 -15.00 10.20
C SER A 172 1.45 -14.38 9.45
N ARG A 173 2.63 -14.43 10.06
CA ARG A 173 3.90 -14.06 9.42
C ARG A 173 4.52 -15.19 8.59
N ARG A 174 3.89 -16.37 8.59
CA ARG A 174 4.42 -17.52 7.86
C ARG A 174 4.25 -17.30 6.36
N ASP A 175 5.33 -17.44 5.65
CA ASP A 175 5.30 -17.55 4.21
C ASP A 175 4.71 -18.92 3.83
N ILE A 176 3.90 -18.91 2.80
CA ILE A 176 3.41 -20.11 2.12
C ILE A 176 3.98 -20.06 0.71
N GLY A 177 4.25 -21.21 0.08
CA GLY A 177 5.00 -21.28 -1.18
C GLY A 177 4.52 -20.35 -2.32
N LYS A 178 3.32 -19.77 -2.19
CA LYS A 178 2.74 -18.82 -3.15
C LYS A 178 2.63 -17.38 -2.62
N LEU A 179 3.06 -17.14 -1.39
CA LEU A 179 3.06 -15.85 -0.74
C LEU A 179 4.39 -15.69 -0.01
N LEU A 180 5.28 -14.93 -0.60
CA LEU A 180 6.59 -14.60 -0.04
C LEU A 180 6.61 -13.15 0.40
N ARG A 181 7.23 -12.87 1.53
CA ARG A 181 7.40 -11.53 2.07
C ARG A 181 8.84 -11.31 2.52
N TRP A 182 9.34 -10.12 2.28
CA TRP A 182 10.65 -9.70 2.77
C TRP A 182 10.69 -8.21 3.00
N GLU A 183 11.72 -7.75 3.67
CA GLU A 183 11.98 -6.35 3.94
C GLU A 183 13.19 -5.88 3.14
N THR A 184 13.15 -4.65 2.67
CA THR A 184 14.23 -4.02 1.92
C THR A 184 14.18 -2.49 2.07
N ALA A 185 15.18 -1.77 1.62
CA ALA A 185 15.11 -0.32 1.46
C ALA A 185 14.63 0.10 0.06
N HIS A 186 14.80 -0.79 -0.93
CA HIS A 186 14.54 -0.51 -2.35
C HIS A 186 14.18 -1.78 -3.10
N VAL A 187 13.26 -1.67 -4.08
CA VAL A 187 12.92 -2.75 -5.01
C VAL A 187 12.60 -2.19 -6.39
N LEU A 188 13.05 -2.89 -7.43
CA LEU A 188 12.69 -2.64 -8.82
C LEU A 188 11.79 -3.78 -9.33
N ILE A 189 10.57 -3.45 -9.71
CA ILE A 189 9.60 -4.37 -10.31
C ILE A 189 9.52 -4.06 -11.80
N GLY A 190 9.72 -5.06 -12.66
CA GLY A 190 9.76 -4.88 -14.11
C GLY A 190 8.85 -5.84 -14.87
N SER A 191 8.50 -5.47 -16.09
CA SER A 191 7.75 -6.31 -17.04
C SER A 191 8.13 -5.97 -18.47
N ASP A 192 8.09 -6.96 -19.38
CA ASP A 192 8.40 -6.75 -20.81
C ASP A 192 7.32 -5.92 -21.53
N ILE A 193 6.10 -5.92 -20.99
CA ILE A 193 4.98 -5.11 -21.51
C ILE A 193 4.41 -4.23 -20.38
N PRO A 194 3.80 -3.09 -20.73
CA PRO A 194 3.20 -2.22 -19.72
C PRO A 194 2.16 -2.97 -18.86
N ARG A 195 2.25 -2.83 -17.55
CA ARG A 195 1.34 -3.42 -16.56
C ARG A 195 0.66 -2.34 -15.73
N ALA A 196 -0.53 -2.65 -15.26
CA ALA A 196 -1.24 -1.75 -14.36
C ALA A 196 -0.45 -1.55 -13.06
N VAL A 197 -0.37 -0.30 -12.62
CA VAL A 197 0.28 0.13 -11.38
C VAL A 197 -0.71 0.93 -10.55
N HIS A 198 -0.64 0.81 -9.24
CA HIS A 198 -1.36 1.69 -8.32
C HIS A 198 -0.43 2.26 -7.24
N LEU A 199 -0.78 3.44 -6.75
CA LEU A 199 -0.21 4.06 -5.55
C LEU A 199 -1.35 4.36 -4.58
N ASP A 200 -1.27 3.84 -3.35
CA ASP A 200 -2.29 4.01 -2.29
C ASP A 200 -3.73 3.67 -2.74
N GLY A 201 -3.86 2.74 -3.70
CA GLY A 201 -5.14 2.35 -4.29
C GLY A 201 -5.65 3.27 -5.39
N ASP A 202 -4.87 4.26 -5.83
CA ASP A 202 -5.13 5.05 -7.03
C ASP A 202 -4.34 4.50 -8.22
N LEU A 203 -5.05 4.20 -9.30
CA LEU A 203 -4.42 3.75 -10.53
C LEU A 203 -3.52 4.83 -11.12
N ARG A 204 -2.41 4.37 -11.65
CA ARG A 204 -1.47 5.16 -12.45
C ARG A 204 -1.46 4.66 -13.89
N THR A 205 -0.77 5.38 -14.76
CA THR A 205 -0.48 4.92 -16.12
C THR A 205 0.19 3.55 -16.06
N ALA A 206 -0.16 2.65 -16.98
CA ALA A 206 0.53 1.38 -17.08
C ALA A 206 2.01 1.61 -17.40
N ALA A 207 2.89 0.87 -16.72
CA ALA A 207 4.33 1.04 -16.80
C ALA A 207 5.04 -0.30 -17.02
N ARG A 208 6.24 -0.26 -17.59
CA ARG A 208 7.12 -1.42 -17.71
C ARG A 208 8.03 -1.59 -16.50
N SER A 209 8.29 -0.52 -15.78
CA SER A 209 9.07 -0.55 -14.55
C SER A 209 8.43 0.26 -13.46
N LEU A 210 8.53 -0.23 -12.23
CA LEU A 210 8.11 0.43 -11.00
C LEU A 210 9.27 0.31 -10.01
N GLU A 211 9.98 1.41 -9.81
CA GLU A 211 11.02 1.53 -8.81
C GLU A 211 10.42 2.07 -7.52
N VAL A 212 10.69 1.41 -6.40
CA VAL A 212 10.09 1.75 -5.09
C VAL A 212 11.17 1.80 -4.02
N TRP A 213 11.14 2.84 -3.20
CA TRP A 213 12.04 2.95 -2.04
C TRP A 213 11.36 3.61 -0.86
N ILE A 214 11.96 3.47 0.31
CA ILE A 214 11.52 4.09 1.55
C ILE A 214 12.47 5.23 1.94
N ASP A 215 11.92 6.32 2.44
CA ASP A 215 12.64 7.45 3.03
C ASP A 215 12.31 7.47 4.53
N PRO A 216 13.20 6.94 5.37
CA PRO A 216 12.94 6.79 6.79
C PRO A 216 12.80 8.12 7.51
N GLY A 217 11.75 8.24 8.31
CA GLY A 217 11.52 9.40 9.15
C GLY A 217 11.21 10.71 8.41
N ALA A 218 10.90 10.64 7.13
CA ALA A 218 10.71 11.80 6.25
C ALA A 218 9.50 12.68 6.61
N LEU A 219 8.53 12.16 7.38
CA LEU A 219 7.33 12.89 7.77
C LEU A 219 7.23 13.05 9.28
N LEU A 220 6.78 14.22 9.74
CA LEU A 220 6.34 14.42 11.12
C LEU A 220 4.81 14.36 11.17
N ILE A 221 4.26 13.34 11.84
CA ILE A 221 2.81 13.15 11.96
C ILE A 221 2.38 13.35 13.42
N ARG A 222 1.32 14.14 13.63
CA ARG A 222 0.75 14.32 14.95
C ARG A 222 0.00 13.07 15.39
N CYS A 223 0.51 12.44 16.44
CA CYS A 223 0.00 11.21 17.03
C CYS A 223 -0.36 11.41 18.50
N ARG A 224 -0.98 10.40 19.12
CA ARG A 224 -1.13 10.36 20.56
C ARG A 224 0.25 10.31 21.20
N GLY A 225 0.45 11.08 22.27
CA GLY A 225 1.59 10.90 23.13
C GLY A 225 1.62 9.46 23.66
N SER A 226 2.80 8.85 23.80
CA SER A 226 2.93 7.61 24.57
C SER A 226 2.45 7.89 25.99
N ILE A 227 1.41 7.20 26.41
CA ILE A 227 1.11 7.10 27.85
C ILE A 227 2.22 6.19 28.39
N ASN A 228 3.17 6.81 29.15
CA ASN A 228 4.12 6.06 29.96
C ASN A 228 3.36 5.25 31.00
#